data_c418b8f5f4653060986bbe7203fbf172
#
_entry.id   c418b8f5f4653060986bbe7203fbf172
#
_cell.length_a   1.000
_cell.length_b   1.000
_cell.length_c   1.000
_cell.angle_alpha   90.00
_cell.angle_beta   90.00
_cell.angle_gamma   90.00
#
_symmetry.space_group_name_H-M   'P 1'
#
loop_
_entity.id
_entity.type
_entity.pdbx_description
1 polymer ?
#
loop_
_entity_poly.entity_id
_entity_poly.type
_entity_poly.pdbx_seq_one_letter_code
_entity_poly.pdbx_strand_id
1 'polypeptide(L)'
;QCILGHEFCGEIVATGEGVEGYAPGDKVAADACQHCGQCRFCKTGQYNLCEQLAFTGLMNNGAFAEFVNVPAELLYRLPEGFPLEAGALIEPLAVGMHAVKKAGSLLGETVVVVGAGTIGL
;
A
#
# COMPACT_ATOMS: atom_id res chain seq x y z
N GLN A 1 -4.14 -1.64 -21.50
CA GLN A 1 -3.41 -0.38 -21.18
C GLN A 1 -4.04 0.19 -19.93
N CYS A 2 -3.26 0.44 -18.87
CA CYS A 2 -3.71 1.02 -17.61
C CYS A 2 -2.88 2.27 -17.29
N ILE A 3 -3.41 3.12 -16.42
CA ILE A 3 -2.67 4.21 -15.79
C ILE A 3 -1.72 3.59 -14.77
N LEU A 4 -0.44 3.94 -14.81
CA LEU A 4 0.57 3.42 -13.88
C LEU A 4 0.54 4.16 -12.53
N GLY A 5 1.36 3.71 -11.59
CA GLY A 5 1.60 4.34 -10.28
C GLY A 5 0.90 3.59 -9.14
N HIS A 6 1.70 3.08 -8.20
CA HIS A 6 1.21 2.31 -7.04
C HIS A 6 1.81 2.80 -5.71
N GLU A 7 2.80 3.67 -5.74
CA GLU A 7 3.38 4.33 -4.56
C GLU A 7 2.73 5.71 -4.40
N PHE A 8 1.66 5.81 -3.64
CA PHE A 8 0.91 7.06 -3.54
C PHE A 8 0.21 7.25 -2.19
N CYS A 9 -0.10 8.49 -1.92
CA CYS A 9 -1.04 8.92 -0.90
C CYS A 9 -1.85 10.09 -1.45
N GLY A 10 -2.89 10.48 -0.76
CA GLY A 10 -3.73 11.59 -1.22
C GLY A 10 -4.77 11.99 -0.18
N GLU A 11 -5.63 12.90 -0.60
CA GLU A 11 -6.78 13.34 0.15
C GLU A 11 -8.06 12.76 -0.47
N ILE A 12 -8.92 12.22 0.36
CA ILE A 12 -10.22 11.69 -0.10
C ILE A 12 -11.09 12.86 -0.56
N VAL A 13 -11.53 12.82 -1.81
CA VAL A 13 -12.43 13.82 -2.38
C VAL A 13 -13.89 13.36 -2.40
N ALA A 14 -14.12 12.06 -2.44
CA ALA A 14 -15.43 11.45 -2.40
C ALA A 14 -15.37 10.02 -1.88
N THR A 15 -16.43 9.53 -1.26
CA THR A 15 -16.60 8.13 -0.84
C THR A 15 -17.74 7.49 -1.59
N GLY A 16 -17.61 6.19 -1.88
CA GLY A 16 -18.70 5.39 -2.43
C GLY A 16 -19.84 5.15 -1.42
N GLU A 17 -20.95 4.64 -1.92
CA GLU A 17 -22.08 4.26 -1.08
C GLU A 17 -21.67 3.14 -0.10
N GLY A 18 -22.06 3.29 1.17
CA GLY A 18 -21.78 2.29 2.22
C GLY A 18 -20.34 2.32 2.77
N VAL A 19 -19.48 3.23 2.33
CA VAL A 19 -18.16 3.40 2.93
C VAL A 19 -18.30 4.05 4.30
N GLU A 20 -17.81 3.36 5.33
CA GLU A 20 -17.76 3.85 6.71
C GLU A 20 -16.32 4.13 7.13
N GLY A 21 -16.13 5.02 8.10
CA GLY A 21 -14.84 5.32 8.71
C GLY A 21 -13.97 6.30 7.93
N TYR A 22 -14.34 6.70 6.71
CA TYR A 22 -13.62 7.68 5.90
C TYR A 22 -14.56 8.80 5.41
N ALA A 23 -14.00 10.00 5.26
CA ALA A 23 -14.73 11.17 4.77
C ALA A 23 -13.84 12.02 3.81
N PRO A 24 -14.46 12.84 2.95
CA PRO A 24 -13.72 13.85 2.20
C PRO A 24 -12.87 14.73 3.14
N GLY A 25 -11.63 14.99 2.74
CA GLY A 25 -10.63 15.70 3.53
C GLY A 25 -9.70 14.79 4.34
N ASP A 26 -10.01 13.49 4.51
CA ASP A 26 -9.09 12.55 5.14
C ASP A 26 -7.86 12.31 4.28
N LYS A 27 -6.69 12.40 4.90
CA LYS A 27 -5.42 12.07 4.24
C LYS A 27 -5.07 10.60 4.47
N VAL A 28 -4.78 9.90 3.38
CA VAL A 28 -4.59 8.44 3.39
C VAL A 28 -3.42 8.01 2.52
N ALA A 29 -2.73 6.95 2.94
CA ALA A 29 -1.92 6.11 2.07
C ALA A 29 -2.75 4.88 1.67
N ALA A 30 -2.36 4.21 0.59
CA ALA A 30 -3.06 3.03 0.11
C ALA A 30 -2.12 1.83 -0.01
N ASP A 31 -2.63 0.64 0.32
CA ASP A 31 -2.02 -0.61 -0.10
C ASP A 31 -2.35 -0.84 -1.58
N ALA A 32 -1.33 -1.05 -2.40
CA ALA A 32 -1.51 -1.33 -3.82
C ALA A 32 -2.04 -2.75 -4.08
N CYS A 33 -1.97 -3.65 -3.09
CA CYS A 33 -2.34 -5.06 -3.19
C CYS A 33 -3.84 -5.26 -3.02
N GLN A 34 -4.59 -5.30 -4.12
CA GLN A 34 -6.01 -5.65 -4.08
C GLN A 34 -6.18 -7.16 -3.97
N HIS A 35 -6.89 -7.62 -2.95
CA HIS A 35 -7.09 -9.02 -2.65
C HIS A 35 -8.58 -9.40 -2.69
N CYS A 36 -8.91 -10.68 -2.93
CA CYS A 36 -10.30 -11.13 -3.10
C CYS A 36 -11.08 -11.32 -1.80
N GLY A 37 -10.43 -11.30 -0.64
CA GLY A 37 -11.05 -11.50 0.68
C GLY A 37 -11.55 -12.93 0.99
N GLN A 38 -11.65 -13.83 0.00
CA GLN A 38 -12.36 -15.11 0.16
C GLN A 38 -11.51 -16.37 -0.08
N CYS A 39 -10.35 -16.28 -0.73
CA CYS A 39 -9.47 -17.44 -0.92
C CYS A 39 -8.82 -17.89 0.40
N ARG A 40 -8.20 -19.06 0.39
CA ARG A 40 -7.54 -19.63 1.58
C ARG A 40 -6.49 -18.70 2.21
N PHE A 41 -5.74 -17.97 1.38
CA PHE A 41 -4.73 -17.04 1.85
C PHE A 41 -5.35 -15.80 2.51
N CYS A 42 -6.39 -15.23 1.91
CA CYS A 42 -7.10 -14.10 2.49
C CYS A 42 -7.73 -14.46 3.84
N LYS A 43 -8.35 -15.64 3.94
CA LYS A 43 -8.95 -16.13 5.20
C LYS A 43 -7.95 -16.37 6.32
N THR A 44 -6.66 -16.46 6.01
CA THR A 44 -5.57 -16.63 6.97
C THR A 44 -4.70 -15.38 7.13
N GLY A 45 -5.13 -14.22 6.58
CA GLY A 45 -4.43 -12.94 6.69
C GLY A 45 -3.17 -12.82 5.81
N GLN A 46 -2.99 -13.73 4.86
CA GLN A 46 -1.87 -13.74 3.92
C GLN A 46 -2.28 -13.07 2.59
N TYR A 47 -2.74 -11.83 2.66
CA TYR A 47 -3.33 -11.10 1.52
C TYR A 47 -2.39 -10.97 0.32
N ASN A 48 -1.09 -10.82 0.56
CA ASN A 48 -0.04 -10.77 -0.46
C ASN A 48 0.14 -12.08 -1.25
N LEU A 49 -0.47 -13.19 -0.79
CA LEU A 49 -0.49 -14.48 -1.47
C LEU A 49 -1.87 -14.78 -2.10
N CYS A 50 -2.74 -13.79 -2.21
CA CYS A 50 -4.09 -13.97 -2.75
C CYS A 50 -4.04 -14.61 -4.14
N GLU A 51 -4.91 -15.61 -4.38
CA GLU A 51 -5.00 -16.31 -5.67
C GLU A 51 -5.53 -15.42 -6.80
N GLN A 52 -6.18 -14.30 -6.45
CA GLN A 52 -6.70 -13.29 -7.37
C GLN A 52 -6.07 -11.91 -7.06
N LEU A 53 -4.79 -11.91 -6.71
CA LEU A 53 -4.08 -10.68 -6.41
C LEU A 53 -4.03 -9.78 -7.64
N ALA A 54 -4.42 -8.53 -7.48
CA ALA A 54 -4.25 -7.48 -8.46
C ALA A 54 -3.48 -6.29 -7.84
N PHE A 55 -2.75 -5.57 -8.67
CA PHE A 55 -2.01 -4.40 -8.24
C PHE A 55 -2.58 -3.14 -8.87
N THR A 56 -2.92 -2.17 -8.03
CA THR A 56 -3.21 -0.80 -8.45
C THR A 56 -2.01 -0.24 -9.21
N GLY A 57 -2.24 0.34 -10.39
CA GLY A 57 -1.17 0.93 -11.19
C GLY A 57 -0.29 -0.04 -11.98
N LEU A 58 -0.57 -1.36 -11.92
CA LEU A 58 0.09 -2.38 -12.74
C LEU A 58 -0.93 -3.23 -13.50
N MET A 59 -2.01 -3.65 -12.86
CA MET A 59 -3.08 -4.46 -13.45
C MET A 59 -4.38 -3.67 -13.60
N ASN A 60 -4.60 -2.72 -12.70
CA ASN A 60 -5.70 -1.77 -12.71
C ASN A 60 -5.15 -0.34 -12.84
N ASN A 61 -6.01 0.64 -13.09
CA ASN A 61 -5.60 2.04 -13.14
C ASN A 61 -5.03 2.49 -11.79
N GLY A 62 -3.90 3.17 -11.85
CA GLY A 62 -3.14 3.68 -10.71
C GLY A 62 -3.17 5.19 -10.59
N ALA A 63 -2.18 5.72 -9.86
CA ALA A 63 -2.19 7.06 -9.33
C ALA A 63 -1.43 8.10 -10.17
N PHE A 64 -0.91 7.79 -11.36
CA PHE A 64 -0.42 8.80 -12.29
C PHE A 64 -1.59 9.54 -12.97
N ALA A 65 -2.50 10.07 -12.13
CA ALA A 65 -3.73 10.77 -12.49
C ALA A 65 -4.09 11.76 -11.40
N GLU A 66 -5.00 12.69 -11.69
CA GLU A 66 -5.51 13.62 -10.67
C GLU A 66 -6.33 12.90 -9.60
N PHE A 67 -7.01 11.82 -9.99
CA PHE A 67 -7.82 11.00 -9.08
C PHE A 67 -7.58 9.51 -9.32
N VAL A 68 -7.64 8.75 -8.25
CA VAL A 68 -7.57 7.28 -8.27
C VAL A 68 -8.69 6.72 -7.41
N ASN A 69 -9.32 5.63 -7.88
CA ASN A 69 -10.33 4.92 -7.10
C ASN A 69 -9.67 3.75 -6.37
N VAL A 70 -9.83 3.69 -5.05
CA VAL A 70 -9.22 2.68 -4.18
C VAL A 70 -10.28 2.08 -3.27
N PRO A 71 -10.32 0.74 -3.09
CA PRO A 71 -11.16 0.11 -2.07
C PRO A 71 -10.84 0.64 -0.67
N ALA A 72 -11.87 0.94 0.12
CA ALA A 72 -11.69 1.57 1.44
C ALA A 72 -10.89 0.71 2.42
N GLU A 73 -10.99 -0.62 2.30
CA GLU A 73 -10.24 -1.58 3.12
C GLU A 73 -8.73 -1.58 2.87
N LEU A 74 -8.27 -0.95 1.79
CA LEU A 74 -6.85 -0.81 1.45
C LEU A 74 -6.27 0.55 1.87
N LEU A 75 -7.07 1.40 2.51
CA LEU A 75 -6.65 2.72 2.93
C LEU A 75 -6.13 2.72 4.37
N TYR A 76 -5.12 3.53 4.60
CA TYR A 76 -4.53 3.79 5.91
C TYR A 76 -4.50 5.29 6.17
N ARG A 77 -5.17 5.74 7.21
CA ARG A 77 -5.22 7.16 7.58
C ARG A 77 -3.83 7.65 8.00
N LEU A 78 -3.40 8.75 7.41
CA LEU A 78 -2.16 9.41 7.82
C LEU A 78 -2.39 10.18 9.13
N PRO A 79 -1.37 10.26 10.00
CA PRO A 79 -1.44 11.11 11.19
C PRO A 79 -1.69 12.57 10.83
N GLU A 80 -2.32 13.32 11.74
CA GLU A 80 -2.51 14.75 11.58
C GLU A 80 -1.16 15.47 11.38
N GLY A 81 -1.10 16.38 10.40
CA GLY A 81 0.12 17.10 10.06
C GLY A 81 1.17 16.30 9.28
N PHE A 82 0.90 15.02 8.97
CA PHE A 82 1.84 14.24 8.16
C PHE A 82 1.93 14.78 6.72
N PRO A 83 3.15 15.03 6.19
CA PRO A 83 3.31 15.58 4.85
C PRO A 83 2.93 14.55 3.79
N LEU A 84 2.09 14.93 2.82
CA LEU A 84 1.61 14.02 1.77
C LEU A 84 2.77 13.48 0.93
N GLU A 85 3.78 14.28 0.65
CA GLU A 85 4.96 13.85 -0.12
C GLU A 85 5.69 12.68 0.55
N ALA A 86 5.74 12.67 1.90
CA ALA A 86 6.30 11.56 2.66
C ALA A 86 5.35 10.35 2.71
N GLY A 87 4.04 10.58 2.58
CA GLY A 87 3.03 9.54 2.57
C GLY A 87 3.19 8.55 1.42
N ALA A 88 3.67 9.01 0.27
CA ALA A 88 3.94 8.13 -0.87
C ALA A 88 5.08 7.13 -0.61
N LEU A 89 5.97 7.42 0.33
CA LEU A 89 7.08 6.53 0.70
C LEU A 89 6.66 5.38 1.62
N ILE A 90 5.43 5.39 2.12
CA ILE A 90 4.92 4.34 3.03
C ILE A 90 4.89 2.98 2.32
N GLU A 91 4.51 2.96 1.04
CA GLU A 91 4.44 1.72 0.26
C GLU A 91 5.84 1.09 0.12
N PRO A 92 6.87 1.73 -0.44
CA PRO A 92 8.20 1.12 -0.56
C PRO A 92 8.84 0.84 0.80
N LEU A 93 8.58 1.65 1.84
CA LEU A 93 9.02 1.35 3.21
C LEU A 93 8.38 0.07 3.73
N ALA A 94 7.10 -0.17 3.44
CA ALA A 94 6.41 -1.40 3.85
C ALA A 94 7.05 -2.65 3.20
N VAL A 95 7.52 -2.55 1.96
CA VAL A 95 8.28 -3.62 1.28
C VAL A 95 9.58 -3.92 2.03
N GLY A 96 10.36 -2.90 2.35
CA GLY A 96 11.60 -3.04 3.13
C GLY A 96 11.35 -3.64 4.52
N MET A 97 10.36 -3.15 5.24
CA MET A 97 9.95 -3.69 6.54
C MET A 97 9.49 -5.15 6.45
N HIS A 98 8.76 -5.51 5.38
CA HIS A 98 8.35 -6.90 5.17
C HIS A 98 9.56 -7.81 4.97
N ALA A 99 10.56 -7.40 4.20
CA ALA A 99 11.80 -8.15 4.00
C ALA A 99 12.54 -8.38 5.32
N VAL A 100 12.73 -7.34 6.13
CA VAL A 100 13.34 -7.43 7.46
C VAL A 100 12.54 -8.38 8.37
N LYS A 101 11.22 -8.26 8.40
CA LYS A 101 10.35 -9.13 9.19
C LYS A 101 10.45 -10.60 8.76
N LYS A 102 10.61 -10.87 7.46
CA LYS A 102 10.83 -12.21 6.91
C LYS A 102 12.19 -12.79 7.28
N ALA A 103 13.23 -11.97 7.39
CA ALA A 103 14.56 -12.39 7.84
C ALA A 103 14.58 -12.82 9.31
N GLY A 104 13.59 -12.45 10.12
CA GLY A 104 13.50 -12.77 11.54
C GLY A 104 14.30 -11.82 12.42
N SER A 105 14.76 -12.31 13.58
CA SER A 105 15.57 -11.48 14.49
C SER A 105 16.95 -11.25 13.90
N LEU A 106 17.30 -9.99 13.69
CA LEU A 106 18.63 -9.56 13.20
C LEU A 106 19.52 -8.98 14.32
N LEU A 107 19.08 -9.10 15.56
CA LEU A 107 19.82 -8.56 16.71
C LEU A 107 21.16 -9.29 16.87
N GLY A 108 22.26 -8.54 16.73
CA GLY A 108 23.63 -9.08 16.81
C GLY A 108 24.14 -9.74 15.53
N GLU A 109 23.33 -9.78 14.46
CA GLU A 109 23.73 -10.35 13.18
C GLU A 109 24.43 -9.34 12.27
N THR A 110 25.23 -9.85 11.35
CA THR A 110 25.78 -9.04 10.26
C THR A 110 24.89 -9.19 9.03
N VAL A 111 24.37 -8.08 8.53
CA VAL A 111 23.47 -8.06 7.37
C VAL A 111 24.15 -7.39 6.18
N VAL A 112 24.04 -7.98 5.02
CA VAL A 112 24.48 -7.40 3.75
C VAL A 112 23.27 -7.11 2.90
N VAL A 113 23.11 -5.84 2.50
CA VAL A 113 22.06 -5.39 1.58
C VAL A 113 22.70 -5.17 0.20
N VAL A 114 22.17 -5.88 -0.81
CA VAL A 114 22.66 -5.77 -2.19
C VAL A 114 21.73 -4.84 -2.96
N GLY A 115 22.18 -3.60 -3.17
CA GLY A 115 21.46 -2.52 -3.83
C GLY A 115 21.07 -1.40 -2.85
N ALA A 116 21.41 -0.16 -3.21
CA ALA A 116 21.12 1.05 -2.45
C ALA A 116 20.08 1.92 -3.17
N GLY A 117 19.01 1.27 -3.64
CA GLY A 117 17.82 1.93 -4.18
C GLY A 117 16.78 2.18 -3.09
N THR A 118 15.59 2.62 -3.47
CA THR A 118 14.47 2.98 -2.57
C THR A 118 14.14 1.88 -1.55
N ILE A 119 14.24 0.62 -1.96
CA ILE A 119 13.93 -0.52 -1.08
C ILE A 119 15.15 -0.93 -0.23
N GLY A 120 16.37 -0.72 -0.72
CA GLY A 120 17.60 -1.14 -0.03
C GLY A 120 18.11 -0.16 1.02
N LEU A 121 17.59 1.07 1.03
CA LEU A 121 17.91 2.12 2.01
C LEU A 121 17.00 2.05 3.22
#